data_642b4e9135ddf2a5b92a624f234bbd68
#
_entry.id   642b4e9135ddf2a5b92a624f234bbd68
#
_cell.length_a   1.000
_cell.length_b   1.000
_cell.length_c   1.000
_cell.angle_alpha   90.00
_cell.angle_beta   90.00
_cell.angle_gamma   90.00
#
_symmetry.space_group_name_H-M   'P 1'
#
loop_
_entity.id
_entity.type
_entity.pdbx_description
1 polymer ?
#
loop_
_entity_poly.entity_id
_entity_poly.type
_entity_poly.pdbx_seq_one_letter_code
_entity_poly.pdbx_strand_id
1 'polypeptide(L)'
;MDTIDLTQGLPLPDGIVVSGRLLAGEEFTDAEVLLEELFRFEDSNRPAQIVSADVRVVNSDGQELKLLYREGIYRARIPAGDPAFRTDDDMSFNVKILTRDSLAFVSTPEILPLTLEASGATATATTLTIENQAGAQNDVSAIEYRISTPLRYANGEAAYVRWLLTEFYQQTDMSTDTTTGIKVCYIDASFEGNKVKVVGPSSNVSELTDFSLGKNRITFRYAEGNYMEIRQEAISREAFDYYDQVSSIASTELSIFEAPGGPVVGNVKSEDGSIANVFGYFYVARPSYIRVPVTPAQAGNPTAACPLATDRPPPINRCTDCLVASNNSTLVRPSWWEF
;
A
#
# COMPACT_ATOMS: atom_id res chain seq x y z
N MET A 1 40.35 22.55 -12.26
CA MET A 1 39.13 22.14 -12.98
C MET A 1 38.00 22.40 -12.02
N ASP A 2 37.31 23.52 -12.22
CA ASP A 2 36.15 23.84 -11.39
C ASP A 2 35.00 22.90 -11.82
N THR A 3 34.56 22.09 -10.90
CA THR A 3 33.34 21.28 -11.07
C THR A 3 32.17 22.25 -11.13
N ILE A 4 31.55 22.38 -12.28
CA ILE A 4 30.30 23.12 -12.44
C ILE A 4 29.23 22.24 -11.74
N ASP A 5 28.81 22.68 -10.57
CA ASP A 5 27.66 22.08 -9.88
C ASP A 5 26.39 22.51 -10.63
N LEU A 6 25.91 21.63 -11.50
CA LEU A 6 24.73 21.87 -12.33
C LEU A 6 23.40 21.72 -11.53
N THR A 7 23.47 21.39 -10.25
CA THR A 7 22.30 21.13 -9.41
C THR A 7 21.92 22.31 -8.52
N GLN A 8 22.80 23.29 -8.34
CA GLN A 8 22.50 24.48 -7.54
C GLN A 8 21.64 25.48 -8.31
N GLY A 9 20.39 25.60 -7.96
CA GLY A 9 19.71 26.87 -8.01
C GLY A 9 18.54 27.08 -8.96
N LEU A 10 18.02 26.08 -9.64
CA LEU A 10 16.70 26.27 -10.29
C LEU A 10 15.61 26.11 -9.23
N PRO A 11 14.73 27.11 -9.02
CA PRO A 11 13.58 26.92 -8.14
C PRO A 11 12.76 25.71 -8.62
N LEU A 12 12.23 24.91 -7.68
CA LEU A 12 11.23 23.91 -8.05
C LEU A 12 10.06 24.63 -8.72
N PRO A 13 9.56 24.12 -9.84
CA PRO A 13 8.33 24.66 -10.40
C PRO A 13 7.19 24.47 -9.40
N ASP A 14 6.25 25.39 -9.36
CA ASP A 14 5.01 25.22 -8.61
C ASP A 14 4.29 23.97 -9.10
N GLY A 15 3.86 23.11 -8.17
CA GLY A 15 3.20 21.87 -8.53
C GLY A 15 2.80 21.05 -7.33
N ILE A 16 1.94 20.06 -7.57
CA ILE A 16 1.46 19.15 -6.55
C ILE A 16 1.56 17.69 -6.99
N VAL A 17 1.64 16.82 -5.99
CA VAL A 17 1.50 15.37 -6.15
C VAL A 17 0.19 14.94 -5.51
N VAL A 18 -0.64 14.25 -6.27
CA VAL A 18 -1.94 13.71 -5.82
C VAL A 18 -1.88 12.19 -5.88
N SER A 19 -1.91 11.54 -4.73
CA SER A 19 -2.03 10.08 -4.66
C SER A 19 -3.38 9.74 -4.04
N GLY A 20 -4.32 9.24 -4.84
CA GLY A 20 -5.68 9.03 -4.38
C GLY A 20 -6.28 7.70 -4.81
N ARG A 21 -7.25 7.21 -4.01
CA ARG A 21 -8.01 6.01 -4.32
C ARG A 21 -9.42 6.05 -3.73
N LEU A 22 -10.33 5.35 -4.39
CA LEU A 22 -11.63 4.94 -3.87
C LEU A 22 -11.71 3.41 -3.90
N LEU A 23 -11.95 2.78 -2.77
CA LEU A 23 -12.13 1.34 -2.66
C LEU A 23 -13.60 1.05 -2.31
N ALA A 24 -14.33 0.48 -3.26
CA ALA A 24 -15.70 0.02 -3.06
C ALA A 24 -15.67 -1.43 -2.55
N GLY A 25 -15.53 -1.61 -1.24
CA GLY A 25 -15.53 -2.92 -0.57
C GLY A 25 -16.93 -3.43 -0.27
N GLU A 26 -17.03 -4.65 0.27
CA GLU A 26 -18.32 -5.28 0.60
C GLU A 26 -19.02 -4.64 1.80
N GLU A 27 -18.25 -4.22 2.81
CA GLU A 27 -18.81 -3.63 4.04
C GLU A 27 -18.74 -2.10 4.02
N PHE A 28 -17.67 -1.54 3.46
CA PHE A 28 -17.40 -0.11 3.44
C PHE A 28 -16.86 0.33 2.08
N THR A 29 -17.19 1.57 1.76
CA THR A 29 -16.49 2.36 0.74
C THR A 29 -15.49 3.27 1.44
N ASP A 30 -14.21 3.13 1.09
CA ASP A 30 -13.10 3.91 1.62
C ASP A 30 -12.52 4.82 0.55
N ALA A 31 -12.41 6.11 0.84
CA ALA A 31 -11.72 7.06 -0.03
C ALA A 31 -10.54 7.68 0.70
N GLU A 32 -9.39 7.72 0.04
CA GLU A 32 -8.16 8.32 0.57
C GLU A 32 -7.46 9.15 -0.49
N VAL A 33 -6.99 10.33 -0.12
CA VAL A 33 -6.19 11.21 -0.98
C VAL A 33 -5.07 11.84 -0.18
N LEU A 34 -3.84 11.62 -0.62
CA LEU A 34 -2.64 12.28 -0.12
C LEU A 34 -2.32 13.43 -1.06
N LEU A 35 -2.09 14.61 -0.51
CA LEU A 35 -1.70 15.81 -1.26
C LEU A 35 -0.36 16.31 -0.72
N GLU A 36 0.62 16.42 -1.60
CA GLU A 36 1.97 16.84 -1.26
C GLU A 36 2.46 17.91 -2.25
N GLU A 37 3.31 18.81 -1.77
CA GLU A 37 4.07 19.72 -2.64
C GLU A 37 5.14 18.94 -3.39
N LEU A 38 5.60 19.47 -4.53
CA LEU A 38 6.75 18.90 -5.21
C LEU A 38 7.99 19.06 -4.34
N PHE A 39 8.84 18.05 -4.35
CA PHE A 39 10.13 18.07 -3.66
C PHE A 39 11.23 17.54 -4.58
N ARG A 40 12.47 17.92 -4.28
CA ARG A 40 13.63 17.37 -4.98
C ARG A 40 14.03 16.04 -4.33
N PHE A 41 14.46 15.12 -5.14
CA PHE A 41 14.98 13.83 -4.65
C PHE A 41 16.19 14.01 -3.70
N GLU A 42 16.93 15.12 -3.85
CA GLU A 42 18.08 15.46 -3.03
C GLU A 42 17.71 16.08 -1.68
N ASP A 43 16.44 16.52 -1.53
CA ASP A 43 15.97 17.11 -0.28
C ASP A 43 15.87 16.03 0.79
N SER A 44 16.59 16.19 1.88
CA SER A 44 16.57 15.27 3.02
C SER A 44 15.24 15.30 3.82
N ASN A 45 14.41 16.30 3.56
CA ASN A 45 13.13 16.49 4.20
C ASN A 45 12.02 15.76 3.44
N ARG A 46 11.01 15.27 4.16
CA ARG A 46 9.79 14.77 3.54
C ARG A 46 9.07 15.91 2.81
N PRO A 47 8.36 15.60 1.69
CA PRO A 47 7.54 16.60 1.02
C PRO A 47 6.53 17.22 1.99
N ALA A 48 6.30 18.52 1.86
CA ALA A 48 5.30 19.22 2.67
C ALA A 48 3.90 18.73 2.26
N GLN A 49 3.08 18.43 3.25
CA GLN A 49 1.70 18.00 3.03
C GLN A 49 0.78 19.22 2.91
N ILE A 50 -0.12 19.20 1.95
CA ILE A 50 -1.15 20.21 1.79
C ILE A 50 -2.33 19.85 2.69
N VAL A 51 -2.42 20.51 3.84
CA VAL A 51 -3.36 20.14 4.93
C VAL A 51 -4.69 20.91 4.91
N SER A 52 -4.83 21.94 4.08
CA SER A 52 -5.96 22.85 4.05
C SER A 52 -6.61 22.89 2.65
N ALA A 53 -7.20 21.78 2.23
CA ALA A 53 -7.94 21.70 0.97
C ALA A 53 -9.35 21.15 1.22
N ASP A 54 -10.29 21.51 0.36
CA ASP A 54 -11.57 20.82 0.22
C ASP A 54 -11.38 19.71 -0.81
N VAL A 55 -11.43 18.46 -0.34
CA VAL A 55 -11.21 17.27 -1.16
C VAL A 55 -12.50 16.48 -1.22
N ARG A 56 -12.97 16.17 -2.42
CA ARG A 56 -14.20 15.43 -2.65
C ARG A 56 -14.01 14.39 -3.74
N VAL A 57 -14.61 13.22 -3.56
CA VAL A 57 -14.83 12.27 -4.64
C VAL A 57 -16.24 12.46 -5.14
N VAL A 58 -16.40 12.51 -6.45
CA VAL A 58 -17.68 12.74 -7.13
C VAL A 58 -17.96 11.56 -8.04
N ASN A 59 -19.16 11.00 -7.96
CA ASN A 59 -19.59 9.92 -8.84
C ASN A 59 -20.34 10.45 -10.07
N SER A 60 -20.63 9.57 -11.03
CA SER A 60 -21.33 9.93 -12.29
C SER A 60 -22.74 10.48 -12.09
N ASP A 61 -23.39 10.22 -10.96
CA ASP A 61 -24.71 10.77 -10.61
C ASP A 61 -24.61 12.17 -10.00
N GLY A 62 -23.39 12.70 -9.83
CA GLY A 62 -23.13 14.01 -9.21
C GLY A 62 -23.18 14.02 -7.69
N GLN A 63 -23.23 12.85 -7.05
CA GLN A 63 -23.13 12.77 -5.60
C GLN A 63 -21.68 12.99 -5.17
N GLU A 64 -21.47 13.69 -4.06
CA GLU A 64 -20.14 14.07 -3.55
C GLU A 64 -19.88 13.46 -2.18
N LEU A 65 -18.72 12.78 -2.05
CA LEU A 65 -18.17 12.29 -0.78
C LEU A 65 -17.04 13.22 -0.35
N LYS A 66 -17.26 14.00 0.72
CA LYS A 66 -16.25 14.88 1.28
C LYS A 66 -15.25 14.11 2.13
N LEU A 67 -13.95 14.30 1.87
CA LEU A 67 -12.87 13.70 2.65
C LEU A 67 -12.38 14.68 3.73
N LEU A 68 -12.11 14.14 4.92
CA LEU A 68 -11.60 14.91 6.05
C LEU A 68 -10.11 14.63 6.25
N TYR A 69 -9.32 15.69 6.46
CA TYR A 69 -7.90 15.55 6.77
C TYR A 69 -7.70 14.96 8.16
N ARG A 70 -7.00 13.84 8.23
CA ARG A 70 -6.61 13.19 9.50
C ARG A 70 -5.27 12.49 9.32
N GLU A 71 -4.35 12.69 10.23
CA GLU A 71 -3.07 11.96 10.28
C GLU A 71 -2.27 11.98 8.97
N GLY A 72 -2.25 13.12 8.30
CA GLY A 72 -1.46 13.28 7.07
C GLY A 72 -2.18 12.95 5.77
N ILE A 73 -3.45 12.53 5.81
CA ILE A 73 -4.20 12.11 4.62
C ILE A 73 -5.65 12.58 4.70
N TYR A 74 -6.24 12.89 3.54
CA TYR A 74 -7.67 13.12 3.41
C TYR A 74 -8.37 11.78 3.27
N ARG A 75 -9.35 11.49 4.14
CA ARG A 75 -10.07 10.21 4.11
C ARG A 75 -11.55 10.34 4.45
N ALA A 76 -12.32 9.42 3.88
CA ALA A 76 -13.71 9.17 4.23
C ALA A 76 -13.97 7.67 4.21
N ARG A 77 -14.81 7.21 5.11
CA ARG A 77 -15.34 5.84 5.15
C ARG A 77 -16.84 5.90 5.36
N ILE A 78 -17.57 5.23 4.49
CA ILE A 78 -19.04 5.10 4.57
C ILE A 78 -19.43 3.63 4.44
N PRO A 79 -20.60 3.20 4.94
CA PRO A 79 -21.12 1.86 4.68
C PRO A 79 -21.29 1.60 3.18
N ALA A 80 -21.01 0.38 2.75
CA ALA A 80 -21.31 -0.04 1.38
C ALA A 80 -22.83 0.08 1.11
N GLY A 81 -23.20 0.57 -0.08
CA GLY A 81 -24.58 0.79 -0.46
C GLY A 81 -25.26 2.00 0.21
N ASP A 82 -24.46 2.93 0.78
CA ASP A 82 -25.01 4.19 1.29
C ASP A 82 -25.70 4.96 0.16
N PRO A 83 -27.01 5.28 0.27
CA PRO A 83 -27.75 5.98 -0.78
C PRO A 83 -27.25 7.42 -1.03
N ALA A 84 -26.53 8.01 -0.08
CA ALA A 84 -25.96 9.35 -0.23
C ALA A 84 -24.75 9.36 -1.15
N PHE A 85 -24.07 8.21 -1.35
CA PHE A 85 -22.95 8.07 -2.28
C PHE A 85 -22.87 6.63 -2.81
N ARG A 86 -23.44 6.45 -3.98
CA ARG A 86 -23.54 5.13 -4.64
C ARG A 86 -22.21 4.73 -5.29
N THR A 87 -21.95 3.42 -5.25
CA THR A 87 -20.77 2.77 -5.84
C THR A 87 -21.19 1.53 -6.64
N ASP A 88 -22.19 1.70 -7.51
CA ASP A 88 -22.71 0.61 -8.33
C ASP A 88 -21.76 0.27 -9.48
N ASP A 89 -22.02 -0.84 -10.14
CA ASP A 89 -21.27 -1.25 -11.32
C ASP A 89 -21.40 -0.19 -12.45
N ASP A 90 -20.36 -0.07 -13.25
CA ASP A 90 -20.27 0.87 -14.37
C ASP A 90 -20.29 2.37 -13.99
N MET A 91 -20.35 2.71 -12.70
CA MET A 91 -20.23 4.10 -12.28
C MET A 91 -18.80 4.60 -12.45
N SER A 92 -18.66 5.85 -12.84
CA SER A 92 -17.37 6.53 -12.85
C SER A 92 -17.24 7.52 -11.72
N PHE A 93 -15.99 7.73 -11.30
CA PHE A 93 -15.63 8.59 -10.17
C PHE A 93 -14.45 9.48 -10.52
N ASN A 94 -14.47 10.68 -10.01
CA ASN A 94 -13.33 11.59 -10.11
C ASN A 94 -13.09 12.29 -8.77
N VAL A 95 -11.85 12.69 -8.51
CA VAL A 95 -11.52 13.53 -7.37
C VAL A 95 -11.53 15.01 -7.78
N LYS A 96 -12.12 15.86 -6.93
CA LYS A 96 -12.03 17.32 -6.99
C LYS A 96 -11.31 17.85 -5.77
N ILE A 97 -10.39 18.75 -5.98
CA ILE A 97 -9.54 19.33 -4.95
C ILE A 97 -9.57 20.84 -5.11
N LEU A 98 -9.90 21.57 -4.04
CA LEU A 98 -9.78 23.02 -3.98
C LEU A 98 -8.87 23.37 -2.81
N THR A 99 -7.70 23.93 -3.11
CA THR A 99 -6.75 24.35 -2.08
C THR A 99 -7.17 25.67 -1.44
N ARG A 100 -6.54 26.02 -0.33
CA ARG A 100 -6.78 27.29 0.37
C ARG A 100 -6.48 28.51 -0.53
N ASP A 101 -5.50 28.39 -1.42
CA ASP A 101 -5.10 29.45 -2.34
C ASP A 101 -5.95 29.47 -3.62
N SER A 102 -7.12 28.84 -3.58
CA SER A 102 -8.12 28.77 -4.66
C SER A 102 -7.61 28.07 -5.93
N LEU A 103 -6.59 27.22 -5.83
CA LEU A 103 -6.18 26.36 -6.93
C LEU A 103 -7.10 25.14 -6.99
N ALA A 104 -7.68 24.90 -8.15
CA ALA A 104 -8.62 23.81 -8.38
C ALA A 104 -8.00 22.72 -9.24
N PHE A 105 -8.16 21.46 -8.79
CA PHE A 105 -7.66 20.28 -9.50
C PHE A 105 -8.76 19.24 -9.62
N VAL A 106 -8.74 18.51 -10.74
CA VAL A 106 -9.70 17.44 -11.01
C VAL A 106 -9.01 16.27 -11.70
N SER A 107 -9.38 15.04 -11.34
CA SER A 107 -8.96 13.86 -12.10
C SER A 107 -9.87 13.61 -13.30
N THR A 108 -9.35 12.90 -14.31
CA THR A 108 -10.24 12.24 -15.27
C THR A 108 -11.13 11.24 -14.53
N PRO A 109 -12.38 11.00 -15.01
CA PRO A 109 -13.24 9.97 -14.44
C PRO A 109 -12.62 8.57 -14.60
N GLU A 110 -12.66 7.78 -13.54
CA GLU A 110 -12.26 6.36 -13.50
C GLU A 110 -13.51 5.50 -13.35
N ILE A 111 -13.68 4.50 -14.19
CA ILE A 111 -14.80 3.56 -14.13
C ILE A 111 -14.48 2.51 -13.05
N LEU A 112 -15.45 2.23 -12.17
CA LEU A 112 -15.31 1.21 -11.14
C LEU A 112 -15.30 -0.18 -11.77
N PRO A 113 -14.20 -0.94 -11.66
CA PRO A 113 -14.12 -2.28 -12.23
C PRO A 113 -15.02 -3.27 -11.48
N LEU A 114 -15.34 -4.38 -12.12
CA LEU A 114 -16.00 -5.51 -11.46
C LEU A 114 -15.07 -6.15 -10.41
N THR A 115 -15.66 -6.83 -9.43
CA THR A 115 -14.90 -7.62 -8.45
C THR A 115 -14.17 -8.76 -9.14
N LEU A 116 -12.93 -8.98 -8.75
CA LEU A 116 -12.11 -10.10 -9.22
C LEU A 116 -11.53 -10.85 -8.02
N GLU A 117 -11.99 -12.09 -7.85
CA GLU A 117 -11.52 -12.97 -6.79
C GLU A 117 -10.24 -13.70 -7.21
N ALA A 118 -9.28 -13.80 -6.27
CA ALA A 118 -8.15 -14.71 -6.45
C ALA A 118 -8.60 -16.16 -6.29
N SER A 119 -8.09 -17.07 -7.12
CA SER A 119 -8.39 -18.51 -7.03
C SER A 119 -7.64 -19.21 -5.89
N GLY A 120 -6.59 -18.60 -5.35
CA GLY A 120 -5.86 -19.10 -4.19
C GLY A 120 -4.58 -18.35 -3.93
N ALA A 121 -4.05 -18.50 -2.71
CA ALA A 121 -2.73 -17.99 -2.35
C ALA A 121 -2.01 -18.99 -1.42
N THR A 122 -0.68 -18.97 -1.47
CA THR A 122 0.19 -19.88 -0.72
C THR A 122 1.36 -19.14 -0.07
N ALA A 123 1.89 -19.72 1.01
CA ALA A 123 3.10 -19.28 1.67
C ALA A 123 4.07 -20.47 1.79
N THR A 124 5.29 -20.32 1.32
CA THR A 124 6.31 -21.37 1.32
C THR A 124 7.61 -20.87 1.92
N ALA A 125 8.24 -21.69 2.78
CA ALA A 125 9.56 -21.42 3.30
C ALA A 125 10.61 -21.46 2.18
N THR A 126 11.49 -20.46 2.18
CA THR A 126 12.53 -20.27 1.15
C THR A 126 13.72 -19.52 1.72
N THR A 127 14.62 -19.09 0.89
CA THR A 127 15.72 -18.19 1.24
C THR A 127 15.59 -16.86 0.49
N LEU A 128 16.07 -15.80 1.11
CA LEU A 128 16.21 -14.46 0.57
C LEU A 128 17.66 -14.04 0.69
N THR A 129 18.28 -13.71 -0.43
CA THR A 129 19.63 -13.14 -0.42
C THR A 129 19.54 -11.66 -0.10
N ILE A 130 20.19 -11.21 0.96
CA ILE A 130 20.30 -9.81 1.37
C ILE A 130 21.75 -9.38 1.30
N GLU A 131 21.97 -8.15 0.84
CA GLU A 131 23.27 -7.52 0.86
C GLU A 131 23.46 -6.74 2.14
N ASN A 132 24.59 -6.94 2.83
CA ASN A 132 24.92 -6.18 4.01
C ASN A 132 25.61 -4.86 3.65
N GLN A 133 25.83 -4.00 4.64
CA GLN A 133 26.46 -2.68 4.44
C GLN A 133 27.88 -2.74 3.83
N ALA A 134 28.53 -3.88 3.86
CA ALA A 134 29.84 -4.10 3.28
C ALA A 134 29.79 -4.71 1.85
N GLY A 135 28.59 -4.84 1.25
CA GLY A 135 28.40 -5.42 -0.06
C GLY A 135 28.41 -6.96 -0.10
N ALA A 136 28.52 -7.63 1.05
CA ALA A 136 28.50 -9.10 1.11
C ALA A 136 27.06 -9.63 1.08
N GLN A 137 26.81 -10.59 0.21
CA GLN A 137 25.52 -11.27 0.10
C GLN A 137 25.41 -12.39 1.14
N ASN A 138 24.26 -12.43 1.83
CA ASN A 138 23.95 -13.45 2.82
C ASN A 138 22.55 -13.99 2.56
N ASP A 139 22.43 -15.31 2.61
CA ASP A 139 21.12 -15.97 2.53
C ASP A 139 20.49 -16.04 3.92
N VAL A 140 19.26 -15.55 4.01
CA VAL A 140 18.45 -15.60 5.22
C VAL A 140 17.16 -16.37 4.97
N SER A 141 16.62 -17.00 6.02
CA SER A 141 15.33 -17.69 5.92
C SER A 141 14.22 -16.70 5.66
N ALA A 142 13.31 -17.04 4.74
CA ALA A 142 12.20 -16.21 4.30
C ALA A 142 10.94 -17.04 4.03
N ILE A 143 9.82 -16.39 3.99
CA ILE A 143 8.55 -16.90 3.45
C ILE A 143 8.28 -16.22 2.12
N GLU A 144 8.04 -17.00 1.07
CA GLU A 144 7.56 -16.51 -0.21
C GLU A 144 6.05 -16.64 -0.29
N TYR A 145 5.39 -15.54 -0.67
CA TYR A 145 3.94 -15.48 -0.87
C TYR A 145 3.64 -15.51 -2.36
N ARG A 146 2.71 -16.38 -2.76
CA ARG A 146 2.30 -16.57 -4.14
C ARG A 146 0.80 -16.54 -4.27
N ILE A 147 0.30 -16.11 -5.42
CA ILE A 147 -1.12 -15.99 -5.71
C ILE A 147 -1.46 -16.60 -7.07
N SER A 148 -2.64 -17.17 -7.17
CA SER A 148 -3.26 -17.57 -8.43
C SER A 148 -4.53 -16.75 -8.61
N THR A 149 -4.69 -16.14 -9.79
CA THR A 149 -5.84 -15.26 -10.07
C THR A 149 -6.13 -15.20 -11.58
N PRO A 150 -7.40 -15.14 -11.98
CA PRO A 150 -7.74 -14.88 -13.37
C PRO A 150 -7.31 -13.45 -13.75
N LEU A 151 -7.00 -13.23 -15.02
CA LEU A 151 -6.78 -11.92 -15.63
C LEU A 151 -7.90 -11.57 -16.62
N ARG A 152 -9.04 -12.24 -16.49
CA ARG A 152 -10.28 -11.95 -17.21
C ARG A 152 -11.45 -12.10 -16.29
N TYR A 153 -12.42 -11.22 -16.45
CA TYR A 153 -13.73 -11.34 -15.82
C TYR A 153 -14.54 -12.49 -16.44
N ALA A 154 -15.64 -12.88 -15.78
CA ALA A 154 -16.53 -13.93 -16.26
C ALA A 154 -17.17 -13.61 -17.63
N ASN A 155 -17.31 -12.34 -17.97
CA ASN A 155 -17.79 -11.86 -19.27
C ASN A 155 -16.72 -11.90 -20.37
N GLY A 156 -15.48 -12.31 -20.05
CA GLY A 156 -14.34 -12.42 -20.96
C GLY A 156 -13.52 -11.13 -21.13
N GLU A 157 -13.93 -10.02 -20.52
CA GLU A 157 -13.18 -8.77 -20.54
C GLU A 157 -11.85 -8.90 -19.79
N ALA A 158 -10.88 -8.08 -20.20
CA ALA A 158 -9.58 -8.02 -19.57
C ALA A 158 -9.67 -7.46 -18.14
N ALA A 159 -9.02 -8.11 -17.18
CA ALA A 159 -8.91 -7.67 -15.82
C ALA A 159 -7.46 -7.29 -15.52
N TYR A 160 -7.27 -6.13 -14.92
CA TYR A 160 -5.98 -5.63 -14.46
C TYR A 160 -5.97 -5.64 -12.95
N VAL A 161 -4.89 -6.13 -12.36
CA VAL A 161 -4.82 -6.34 -10.92
C VAL A 161 -3.62 -5.64 -10.31
N ARG A 162 -3.83 -5.15 -9.10
CA ARG A 162 -2.81 -4.60 -8.21
C ARG A 162 -2.89 -5.29 -6.86
N TRP A 163 -1.75 -5.52 -6.22
CA TRP A 163 -1.70 -6.14 -4.90
C TRP A 163 -1.03 -5.24 -3.89
N LEU A 164 -1.62 -5.24 -2.68
CA LEU A 164 -1.03 -4.69 -1.48
C LEU A 164 -1.00 -5.79 -0.42
N LEU A 165 0.13 -5.90 0.27
CA LEU A 165 0.35 -6.92 1.27
C LEU A 165 0.49 -6.27 2.64
N THR A 166 -0.27 -6.79 3.61
CA THR A 166 -0.18 -6.39 5.01
C THR A 166 0.10 -7.62 5.86
N GLU A 167 1.16 -7.55 6.65
CA GLU A 167 1.51 -8.61 7.58
C GLU A 167 0.77 -8.40 8.90
N PHE A 168 0.15 -9.46 9.43
CA PHE A 168 -0.44 -9.46 10.77
C PHE A 168 0.29 -10.50 11.61
N TYR A 169 0.68 -10.14 12.81
CA TYR A 169 1.36 -11.07 13.72
C TYR A 169 0.90 -10.88 15.18
N GLN A 170 1.03 -11.95 15.94
CA GLN A 170 0.78 -11.95 17.37
C GLN A 170 2.10 -11.72 18.12
N GLN A 171 2.03 -10.95 19.20
CA GLN A 171 3.13 -10.78 20.14
C GLN A 171 2.60 -10.79 21.57
N THR A 172 3.14 -11.69 22.38
CA THR A 172 2.88 -11.74 23.82
C THR A 172 3.94 -10.91 24.55
N ASP A 173 3.53 -10.04 25.46
CA ASP A 173 4.45 -9.28 26.30
C ASP A 173 4.83 -10.07 27.57
N MET A 174 5.74 -9.50 28.36
CA MET A 174 6.21 -10.02 29.64
C MET A 174 5.96 -8.96 30.72
N SER A 175 4.78 -8.37 30.72
CA SER A 175 4.44 -7.34 31.71
C SER A 175 4.70 -7.83 33.12
N THR A 176 5.48 -7.08 33.90
CA THR A 176 5.68 -7.29 35.34
C THR A 176 4.64 -6.58 36.17
N ASP A 177 3.72 -5.83 35.51
CA ASP A 177 2.62 -5.15 36.19
C ASP A 177 1.57 -6.19 36.59
N THR A 178 1.44 -6.38 37.90
CA THR A 178 0.48 -7.32 38.49
C THR A 178 -0.98 -6.91 38.29
N THR A 179 -1.24 -5.66 37.91
CA THR A 179 -2.60 -5.14 37.69
C THR A 179 -3.08 -5.42 36.27
N THR A 180 -2.21 -5.36 35.28
CA THR A 180 -2.55 -5.56 33.87
C THR A 180 -2.25 -6.97 33.35
N GLY A 181 -1.32 -7.68 34.02
CA GLY A 181 -0.91 -9.03 33.61
C GLY A 181 -0.22 -9.09 32.25
N ILE A 182 0.00 -10.31 31.75
CA ILE A 182 0.55 -10.57 30.43
C ILE A 182 -0.52 -10.28 29.37
N LYS A 183 -0.16 -9.50 28.36
CA LYS A 183 -1.04 -9.15 27.25
C LYS A 183 -0.62 -9.87 25.98
N VAL A 184 -1.62 -10.16 25.14
CA VAL A 184 -1.44 -10.64 23.78
C VAL A 184 -1.90 -9.54 22.84
N CYS A 185 -0.99 -9.03 22.03
CA CYS A 185 -1.27 -8.01 21.05
C CYS A 185 -1.31 -8.59 19.64
N TYR A 186 -2.20 -8.04 18.84
CA TYR A 186 -2.30 -8.27 17.39
C TYR A 186 -1.83 -7.01 16.69
N ILE A 187 -0.87 -7.16 15.79
CA ILE A 187 -0.11 -6.05 15.23
C ILE A 187 -0.12 -6.18 13.72
N ASP A 188 -0.52 -5.13 13.02
CA ASP A 188 -0.32 -5.04 11.58
C ASP A 188 0.97 -4.29 11.26
N ALA A 189 1.63 -4.75 10.21
CA ALA A 189 2.86 -4.17 9.71
C ALA A 189 2.88 -4.18 8.19
N SER A 190 3.55 -3.20 7.61
CA SER A 190 3.78 -3.19 6.17
C SER A 190 4.73 -4.33 5.78
N PHE A 191 4.45 -4.92 4.63
CA PHE A 191 5.33 -5.92 4.03
C PHE A 191 6.64 -5.26 3.55
N GLU A 192 7.79 -5.78 3.97
CA GLU A 192 9.11 -5.17 3.66
C GLU A 192 9.44 -5.19 2.15
N GLY A 193 8.89 -6.15 1.41
CA GLY A 193 9.05 -6.26 -0.05
C GLY A 193 8.02 -5.49 -0.88
N ASN A 194 7.39 -4.47 -0.32
CA ASN A 194 6.22 -3.80 -0.89
C ASN A 194 6.58 -2.92 -2.10
N LYS A 195 6.98 -3.56 -3.19
CA LYS A 195 7.07 -2.90 -4.50
C LYS A 195 5.66 -2.86 -5.10
N VAL A 196 5.36 -1.79 -5.84
CA VAL A 196 4.13 -1.72 -6.62
C VAL A 196 4.10 -2.91 -7.58
N LYS A 197 3.14 -3.81 -7.39
CA LYS A 197 2.94 -4.95 -8.28
C LYS A 197 1.61 -4.82 -8.97
N VAL A 198 1.65 -4.71 -10.28
CA VAL A 198 0.49 -4.70 -11.17
C VAL A 198 0.70 -5.71 -12.28
N VAL A 199 -0.36 -6.37 -12.68
CA VAL A 199 -0.34 -7.30 -13.81
C VAL A 199 -1.64 -7.15 -14.59
N GLY A 200 -1.52 -7.18 -15.91
CA GLY A 200 -2.63 -7.22 -16.85
C GLY A 200 -2.52 -8.43 -17.79
N PRO A 201 -3.59 -8.77 -18.52
CA PRO A 201 -3.58 -9.87 -19.48
C PRO A 201 -2.64 -9.56 -20.64
N SER A 202 -1.97 -10.59 -21.12
CA SER A 202 -1.25 -10.56 -22.40
C SER A 202 -1.94 -11.48 -23.40
N SER A 203 -1.50 -11.45 -24.65
CA SER A 203 -2.10 -12.28 -25.72
C SER A 203 -2.18 -13.78 -25.39
N ASN A 204 -1.29 -14.27 -24.51
CA ASN A 204 -1.18 -15.69 -24.18
C ASN A 204 -1.43 -16.00 -22.69
N VAL A 205 -1.70 -14.99 -21.85
CA VAL A 205 -1.88 -15.16 -20.41
C VAL A 205 -3.23 -14.60 -20.01
N SER A 206 -4.16 -15.50 -19.68
CA SER A 206 -5.50 -15.17 -19.18
C SER A 206 -5.67 -15.45 -17.69
N GLU A 207 -4.70 -16.09 -17.05
CA GLU A 207 -4.67 -16.46 -15.65
C GLU A 207 -3.21 -16.48 -15.17
N LEU A 208 -3.00 -16.04 -13.96
CA LEU A 208 -1.74 -16.23 -13.23
C LEU A 208 -1.87 -17.47 -12.36
N THR A 209 -0.91 -18.37 -12.47
CA THR A 209 -0.80 -19.53 -11.60
C THR A 209 0.49 -19.41 -10.80
N ASP A 210 0.36 -19.47 -9.48
CA ASP A 210 1.50 -19.48 -8.54
C ASP A 210 2.47 -18.28 -8.74
N PHE A 211 1.90 -17.10 -8.97
CA PHE A 211 2.67 -15.87 -9.22
C PHE A 211 3.28 -15.34 -7.91
N SER A 212 4.59 -15.06 -7.90
CA SER A 212 5.30 -14.58 -6.72
C SER A 212 4.97 -13.11 -6.41
N LEU A 213 4.36 -12.87 -5.26
CA LEU A 213 4.11 -11.52 -4.74
C LEU A 213 5.32 -10.95 -3.99
N GLY A 214 6.23 -11.81 -3.51
CA GLY A 214 7.44 -11.41 -2.84
C GLY A 214 7.82 -12.32 -1.70
N LYS A 215 8.95 -11.97 -1.09
CA LYS A 215 9.52 -12.72 0.04
C LYS A 215 9.61 -11.81 1.26
N ASN A 216 9.25 -12.34 2.42
CA ASN A 216 9.42 -11.68 3.71
C ASN A 216 10.44 -12.44 4.55
N ARG A 217 11.40 -11.74 5.13
CA ARG A 217 12.39 -12.34 6.01
C ARG A 217 11.71 -12.90 7.26
N ILE A 218 12.07 -14.13 7.65
CA ILE A 218 11.62 -14.73 8.90
C ILE A 218 12.29 -14.01 10.08
N THR A 219 11.46 -13.49 10.98
CA THR A 219 11.87 -12.80 12.21
C THR A 219 10.99 -13.28 13.37
N PHE A 220 11.11 -12.66 14.53
CA PHE A 220 10.24 -12.92 15.68
C PHE A 220 8.73 -12.80 15.38
N ARG A 221 8.33 -12.08 14.32
CA ARG A 221 6.93 -11.90 13.92
C ARG A 221 6.23 -13.21 13.55
N TYR A 222 7.00 -14.26 13.24
CA TYR A 222 6.50 -15.59 12.92
C TYR A 222 6.48 -16.54 14.12
N ALA A 223 6.89 -16.08 15.31
CA ALA A 223 7.08 -16.97 16.47
C ALA A 223 5.77 -17.40 17.14
N GLU A 224 4.73 -16.58 17.09
CA GLU A 224 3.48 -16.80 17.81
C GLU A 224 2.24 -16.88 16.89
N GLY A 225 2.45 -16.89 15.59
CA GLY A 225 1.42 -16.86 14.54
C GLY A 225 1.55 -15.63 13.65
N ASN A 226 1.37 -15.84 12.36
CA ASN A 226 1.51 -14.81 11.34
C ASN A 226 0.51 -15.03 10.21
N TYR A 227 -0.06 -13.96 9.72
CA TYR A 227 -0.88 -13.94 8.51
C TYR A 227 -0.35 -12.89 7.54
N MET A 228 -0.34 -13.23 6.27
CA MET A 228 -0.25 -12.24 5.21
C MET A 228 -1.63 -12.01 4.63
N GLU A 229 -2.14 -10.81 4.80
CA GLU A 229 -3.33 -10.35 4.07
C GLU A 229 -2.91 -9.80 2.72
N ILE A 230 -3.41 -10.39 1.67
CA ILE A 230 -3.21 -9.97 0.29
C ILE A 230 -4.51 -9.30 -0.14
N ARG A 231 -4.46 -7.98 -0.29
CA ARG A 231 -5.53 -7.21 -0.89
C ARG A 231 -5.29 -7.16 -2.39
N GLN A 232 -6.14 -7.81 -3.15
CA GLN A 232 -6.17 -7.73 -4.60
C GLN A 232 -7.17 -6.65 -5.01
N GLU A 233 -6.72 -5.72 -5.81
CA GLU A 233 -7.52 -4.62 -6.36
C GLU A 233 -7.65 -4.81 -7.86
N ALA A 234 -8.89 -4.99 -8.34
CA ALA A 234 -9.18 -4.84 -9.76
C ALA A 234 -9.16 -3.34 -10.08
N ILE A 235 -8.37 -2.94 -11.08
CA ILE A 235 -8.16 -1.53 -11.47
C ILE A 235 -8.44 -1.34 -12.97
N SER A 236 -8.64 -0.09 -13.38
CA SER A 236 -8.77 0.26 -14.80
C SER A 236 -7.46 -0.01 -15.57
N ARG A 237 -7.56 -0.09 -16.90
CA ARG A 237 -6.38 -0.20 -17.76
C ARG A 237 -5.47 1.02 -17.60
N GLU A 238 -6.04 2.19 -17.53
CA GLU A 238 -5.33 3.46 -17.39
C GLU A 238 -4.56 3.52 -16.06
N ALA A 239 -5.17 3.07 -14.97
CA ALA A 239 -4.51 2.93 -13.68
C ALA A 239 -3.37 1.88 -13.74
N PHE A 240 -3.60 0.75 -14.42
CA PHE A 240 -2.56 -0.26 -14.65
C PHE A 240 -1.37 0.35 -15.42
N ASP A 241 -1.61 1.01 -16.54
CA ASP A 241 -0.56 1.63 -17.37
C ASP A 241 0.27 2.66 -16.56
N TYR A 242 -0.39 3.43 -15.69
CA TYR A 242 0.30 4.35 -14.77
C TYR A 242 1.20 3.61 -13.77
N TYR A 243 0.66 2.61 -13.05
CA TYR A 243 1.43 1.90 -12.03
C TYR A 243 2.51 0.99 -12.60
N ASP A 244 2.35 0.48 -13.82
CA ASP A 244 3.37 -0.28 -14.54
C ASP A 244 4.57 0.62 -14.87
N GLN A 245 4.33 1.85 -15.34
CA GLN A 245 5.38 2.84 -15.54
C GLN A 245 6.10 3.20 -14.21
N VAL A 246 5.35 3.44 -13.13
CA VAL A 246 5.93 3.70 -11.80
C VAL A 246 6.79 2.53 -11.34
N SER A 247 6.30 1.29 -11.50
CA SER A 247 7.04 0.08 -11.15
C SER A 247 8.32 -0.08 -11.96
N SER A 248 8.26 0.20 -13.26
CA SER A 248 9.42 0.15 -14.16
C SER A 248 10.50 1.13 -13.73
N ILE A 249 10.14 2.38 -13.43
CA ILE A 249 11.08 3.40 -12.97
C ILE A 249 11.69 3.01 -11.61
N ALA A 250 10.87 2.53 -10.68
CA ALA A 250 11.32 2.13 -9.34
C ALA A 250 12.22 0.88 -9.35
N SER A 251 12.13 0.03 -10.40
CA SER A 251 12.94 -1.18 -10.55
C SER A 251 14.21 -0.96 -11.38
N THR A 252 14.30 0.14 -12.11
CA THR A 252 15.49 0.48 -12.89
C THR A 252 16.59 0.90 -11.92
N GLU A 253 17.60 0.05 -11.73
CA GLU A 253 18.88 0.49 -11.18
C GLU A 253 19.42 1.53 -12.16
N LEU A 254 19.49 2.79 -11.72
CA LEU A 254 19.94 3.90 -12.56
C LEU A 254 21.33 3.59 -13.13
N SER A 255 21.37 3.01 -14.30
CA SER A 255 22.57 2.94 -15.12
C SER A 255 22.83 4.35 -15.65
N ILE A 256 24.04 4.88 -15.44
CA ILE A 256 24.47 6.19 -15.98
C ILE A 256 24.35 6.28 -17.51
N PHE A 257 24.05 5.18 -18.18
CA PHE A 257 23.91 5.09 -19.64
C PHE A 257 22.46 4.95 -20.12
N GLU A 258 21.48 4.80 -19.22
CA GLU A 258 20.07 4.77 -19.59
C GLU A 258 19.47 6.18 -19.49
N ALA A 259 18.76 6.58 -20.55
CA ALA A 259 18.01 7.81 -20.51
C ALA A 259 16.97 7.71 -19.38
N PRO A 260 16.83 8.75 -18.52
CA PRO A 260 15.79 8.75 -17.51
C PRO A 260 14.45 8.52 -18.19
N GLY A 261 13.65 7.61 -17.65
CA GLY A 261 12.27 7.42 -18.10
C GLY A 261 11.56 8.76 -18.09
N GLY A 262 10.77 9.04 -19.12
CA GLY A 262 10.00 10.28 -19.19
C GLY A 262 9.09 10.45 -17.97
N PRO A 263 8.52 11.64 -17.75
CA PRO A 263 7.63 11.89 -16.64
C PRO A 263 6.43 10.96 -16.71
N VAL A 264 6.09 10.31 -15.59
CA VAL A 264 4.87 9.50 -15.49
C VAL A 264 3.68 10.44 -15.52
N VAL A 265 2.85 10.30 -16.54
CA VAL A 265 1.66 11.15 -16.70
C VAL A 265 0.52 10.62 -15.85
N GLY A 266 0.10 11.41 -14.86
CA GLY A 266 -1.06 11.11 -14.03
C GLY A 266 -2.39 11.49 -14.69
N ASN A 267 -3.49 11.26 -13.95
CA ASN A 267 -4.83 11.60 -14.42
C ASN A 267 -5.43 12.86 -13.76
N VAL A 268 -4.67 13.57 -12.94
CA VAL A 268 -5.09 14.80 -12.26
C VAL A 268 -4.56 16.02 -13.01
N LYS A 269 -5.39 17.05 -13.16
CA LYS A 269 -5.07 18.29 -13.87
C LYS A 269 -5.55 19.50 -13.09
N SER A 270 -4.89 20.66 -13.28
CA SER A 270 -5.43 21.96 -12.88
C SER A 270 -6.65 22.27 -13.76
N GLU A 271 -7.78 22.70 -13.18
CA GLU A 271 -9.00 23.01 -13.92
C GLU A 271 -8.82 24.21 -14.86
N ASP A 272 -8.09 25.22 -14.43
CA ASP A 272 -7.84 26.44 -15.19
C ASP A 272 -6.51 26.44 -15.96
N GLY A 273 -5.72 25.36 -15.83
CA GLY A 273 -4.39 25.24 -16.44
C GLY A 273 -3.33 26.17 -15.82
N SER A 274 -3.60 26.79 -14.67
CA SER A 274 -2.68 27.70 -13.99
C SER A 274 -1.42 26.99 -13.47
N ILE A 275 -1.56 25.71 -13.09
CA ILE A 275 -0.46 24.84 -12.61
C ILE A 275 -0.19 23.76 -13.66
N ALA A 276 1.00 23.82 -14.27
CA ALA A 276 1.42 22.86 -15.28
C ALA A 276 1.93 21.53 -14.68
N ASN A 277 2.46 21.56 -13.45
CA ASN A 277 3.13 20.42 -12.84
C ASN A 277 2.22 19.74 -11.82
N VAL A 278 1.30 18.92 -12.31
CA VAL A 278 0.43 18.07 -11.48
C VAL A 278 0.81 16.63 -11.73
N PHE A 279 1.23 15.94 -10.68
CA PHE A 279 1.66 14.54 -10.74
C PHE A 279 0.78 13.64 -9.88
N GLY A 280 0.86 12.35 -10.14
CA GLY A 280 0.14 11.35 -9.38
C GLY A 280 -1.15 10.90 -10.05
N TYR A 281 -1.89 10.04 -9.36
CA TYR A 281 -3.03 9.35 -9.91
C TYR A 281 -4.13 9.14 -8.87
N PHE A 282 -5.38 9.32 -9.28
CA PHE A 282 -6.56 8.89 -8.54
C PHE A 282 -7.18 7.71 -9.27
N TYR A 283 -7.34 6.57 -8.59
CA TYR A 283 -7.96 5.38 -9.14
C TYR A 283 -9.12 4.89 -8.28
N VAL A 284 -9.95 4.05 -8.88
CA VAL A 284 -11.03 3.36 -8.19
C VAL A 284 -10.86 1.85 -8.33
N ALA A 285 -11.25 1.10 -7.31
CA ALA A 285 -11.09 -0.34 -7.32
C ALA A 285 -12.15 -1.05 -6.46
N ARG A 286 -12.43 -2.32 -6.80
CA ARG A 286 -13.09 -3.27 -5.92
C ARG A 286 -12.03 -4.19 -5.32
N PRO A 287 -11.79 -4.11 -4.01
CA PRO A 287 -10.82 -4.97 -3.34
C PRO A 287 -11.43 -6.34 -3.07
N SER A 288 -10.64 -7.39 -3.23
CA SER A 288 -10.84 -8.70 -2.64
C SER A 288 -9.68 -9.05 -1.70
N TYR A 289 -9.92 -9.89 -0.71
CA TYR A 289 -8.96 -10.17 0.34
C TYR A 289 -8.76 -11.69 0.49
N ILE A 290 -7.50 -12.10 0.52
CA ILE A 290 -7.13 -13.46 0.87
C ILE A 290 -6.06 -13.45 1.98
N ARG A 291 -6.26 -14.26 3.02
CA ARG A 291 -5.35 -14.34 4.17
C ARG A 291 -4.64 -15.67 4.16
N VAL A 292 -3.31 -15.60 4.18
CA VAL A 292 -2.44 -16.78 4.16
C VAL A 292 -1.79 -16.94 5.53
N PRO A 293 -2.18 -17.97 6.32
CA PRO A 293 -1.55 -18.24 7.61
C PRO A 293 -0.15 -18.82 7.42
N VAL A 294 0.76 -18.46 8.32
CA VAL A 294 2.09 -19.06 8.45
C VAL A 294 2.29 -19.49 9.89
N THR A 295 2.33 -20.80 10.12
CA THR A 295 2.57 -21.33 11.45
C THR A 295 4.03 -21.15 11.88
N PRO A 296 4.32 -21.08 13.19
CA PRO A 296 5.70 -21.04 13.67
C PRO A 296 6.54 -22.20 13.13
N ALA A 297 5.96 -23.40 13.01
CA ALA A 297 6.64 -24.59 12.48
C ALA A 297 7.05 -24.43 11.00
N GLN A 298 6.18 -23.84 10.15
CA GLN A 298 6.49 -23.53 8.77
C GLN A 298 7.62 -22.49 8.65
N ALA A 299 7.70 -21.57 9.62
CA ALA A 299 8.77 -20.58 9.71
C ALA A 299 10.04 -21.09 10.40
N GLY A 300 10.13 -22.37 10.76
CA GLY A 300 11.29 -22.96 11.43
C GLY A 300 11.40 -22.61 12.91
N ASN A 301 10.28 -22.30 13.56
CA ASN A 301 10.17 -21.97 14.99
C ASN A 301 11.10 -20.82 15.41
N PRO A 302 10.99 -19.62 14.85
CA PRO A 302 11.84 -18.51 15.23
C PRO A 302 11.63 -18.13 16.70
N THR A 303 12.63 -17.52 17.30
CA THR A 303 12.56 -17.08 18.69
C THR A 303 11.61 -15.89 18.80
N ALA A 304 10.69 -15.93 19.79
CA ALA A 304 9.79 -14.81 20.09
C ALA A 304 10.56 -13.53 20.47
N ALA A 305 9.97 -12.38 20.23
CA ALA A 305 10.56 -11.09 20.57
C ALA A 305 10.81 -10.94 22.07
N CYS A 306 9.94 -11.54 22.88
CA CYS A 306 9.96 -11.49 24.33
C CYS A 306 10.01 -12.92 24.89
N PRO A 307 11.19 -13.58 24.85
CA PRO A 307 11.31 -14.96 25.33
C PRO A 307 11.05 -15.01 26.84
N LEU A 308 10.24 -16.01 27.25
CA LEU A 308 9.97 -16.28 28.64
C LEU A 308 11.30 -16.62 29.36
N ALA A 309 11.52 -15.97 30.49
CA ALA A 309 12.56 -16.24 31.48
C ALA A 309 14.00 -16.07 31.03
N THR A 310 14.55 -14.94 31.32
CA THR A 310 15.94 -14.81 31.75
C THR A 310 15.97 -13.88 32.94
N ASP A 311 16.96 -14.03 33.84
CA ASP A 311 17.18 -13.21 35.03
C ASP A 311 17.47 -11.72 34.72
N ARG A 312 17.18 -11.26 33.51
CA ARG A 312 17.34 -9.88 33.06
C ARG A 312 15.98 -9.29 32.69
N PRO A 313 15.65 -8.08 33.18
CA PRO A 313 14.48 -7.38 32.73
C PRO A 313 14.55 -7.18 31.21
N PRO A 314 13.43 -7.27 30.50
CA PRO A 314 13.41 -7.10 29.04
C PRO A 314 13.96 -5.72 28.68
N PRO A 315 14.93 -5.64 27.76
CA PRO A 315 15.62 -4.39 27.45
C PRO A 315 14.79 -3.38 26.67
N ILE A 316 13.54 -3.71 26.32
CA ILE A 316 12.78 -2.94 25.34
C ILE A 316 11.32 -2.82 25.78
N ASN A 317 10.76 -1.62 25.62
CA ASN A 317 9.38 -1.27 25.95
C ASN A 317 8.31 -2.22 25.39
N ARG A 318 8.48 -2.74 24.16
CA ARG A 318 7.53 -3.71 23.55
C ARG A 318 7.39 -5.02 24.32
N CYS A 319 8.34 -5.40 25.14
CA CYS A 319 8.25 -6.59 25.97
C CYS A 319 7.67 -6.31 27.37
N THR A 320 7.57 -5.07 27.76
CA THR A 320 6.84 -4.65 28.97
C THR A 320 5.40 -4.29 28.67
N ASP A 321 5.13 -3.80 27.46
CA ASP A 321 3.80 -3.52 26.95
C ASP A 321 3.77 -3.65 25.42
N CYS A 322 3.13 -4.70 24.90
CA CYS A 322 3.08 -4.95 23.47
C CYS A 322 2.24 -3.91 22.71
N LEU A 323 1.42 -3.10 23.38
CA LEU A 323 0.67 -2.01 22.74
C LEU A 323 1.58 -0.88 22.22
N VAL A 324 2.80 -0.76 22.76
CA VAL A 324 3.78 0.24 22.29
C VAL A 324 4.71 -0.31 21.19
N ALA A 325 4.52 -1.55 20.76
CA ALA A 325 5.33 -2.17 19.71
C ALA A 325 5.13 -1.52 18.34
N SER A 326 3.92 -1.03 18.09
CA SER A 326 3.51 -0.31 16.89
C SER A 326 2.31 0.59 17.21
N ASN A 327 2.13 1.67 16.45
CA ASN A 327 0.92 2.49 16.53
C ASN A 327 -0.36 1.72 16.16
N ASN A 328 -0.20 0.57 15.50
CA ASN A 328 -1.28 -0.31 15.05
C ASN A 328 -1.47 -1.54 15.94
N SER A 329 -0.91 -1.53 17.15
CA SER A 329 -1.07 -2.63 18.11
C SER A 329 -2.43 -2.58 18.78
N THR A 330 -3.11 -3.72 18.89
CA THR A 330 -4.41 -3.84 19.55
C THR A 330 -4.50 -5.12 20.39
N LEU A 331 -5.31 -5.08 21.46
CA LEU A 331 -5.66 -6.29 22.24
C LEU A 331 -6.86 -7.03 21.64
N VAL A 332 -7.53 -6.44 20.65
CA VAL A 332 -8.69 -7.06 20.02
C VAL A 332 -8.21 -8.10 19.03
N ARG A 333 -8.50 -9.37 19.34
CA ARG A 333 -8.23 -10.48 18.45
C ARG A 333 -9.10 -10.34 17.19
N PRO A 334 -8.51 -10.33 15.98
CA PRO A 334 -9.29 -10.34 14.75
C PRO A 334 -10.19 -11.60 14.69
N SER A 335 -11.41 -11.45 14.22
CA SER A 335 -12.39 -12.55 14.17
C SER A 335 -11.96 -13.74 13.30
N TRP A 336 -11.07 -13.48 12.35
CA TRP A 336 -10.50 -14.47 11.43
C TRP A 336 -9.17 -15.08 11.91
N TRP A 337 -8.69 -14.72 13.10
CA TRP A 337 -7.44 -15.23 13.65
C TRP A 337 -7.63 -16.62 14.26
N GLU A 338 -6.94 -17.63 13.75
CA GLU A 338 -7.12 -19.04 14.13
C GLU A 338 -5.99 -19.62 15.03
N PHE A 339 -4.86 -18.91 15.21
CA PHE A 339 -3.76 -19.35 16.08
C PHE A 339 -4.10 -19.23 17.56
#